data_6143882659b9e9b23a8018a8c70a31a0
#
_entry.id   6143882659b9e9b23a8018a8c70a31a0
#
_cell.length_a   1.000
_cell.length_b   1.000
_cell.length_c   1.000
_cell.angle_alpha   90.00
_cell.angle_beta   90.00
_cell.angle_gamma   90.00
#
_symmetry.space_group_name_H-M   'P 1'
#
loop_
_entity.id
_entity.type
_entity.pdbx_description
1 polymer ?
#
loop_
_entity_poly.entity_id
_entity_poly.type
_entity_poly.pdbx_seq_one_letter_code
_entity_poly.pdbx_strand_id
1 'polypeptide(L)'
;LLRLFAGGYNTLYDSATSWIEPTDQALFDAVDALEENHVTVTDEEFINLFNAWILSICDMSTALGHTINDTVRLKVRPKRGGYGLDKDWEFSKVIREIMGWSDGNETEMAWKRVLKEAFLDSAQPDNGKLYIDLSRVKTRYDATHVWYKCEQCSELTPFFLKGRCPSCGSTHIHKMESDEYEALSFWRRPVADAVQGEPIHVID
;
A
#
# COMPACT_ATOMS: atom_id res chain seq x y z
N LEU A 1 -4.54 1.92 -12.26
CA LEU A 1 -4.01 1.85 -10.88
C LEU A 1 -4.95 1.08 -9.95
N LEU A 2 -6.21 1.48 -9.76
CA LEU A 2 -7.12 0.82 -8.81
C LEU A 2 -7.16 -0.71 -9.03
N ARG A 3 -7.37 -1.19 -10.27
CA ARG A 3 -7.41 -2.62 -10.57
C ARG A 3 -6.07 -3.31 -10.35
N LEU A 4 -4.97 -2.63 -10.62
CA LEU A 4 -3.62 -3.17 -10.50
C LEU A 4 -3.18 -3.35 -9.04
N PHE A 5 -3.70 -2.55 -8.12
CA PHE A 5 -3.30 -2.60 -6.71
C PHE A 5 -4.40 -3.01 -5.74
N ALA A 6 -5.67 -2.97 -6.13
CA ALA A 6 -6.81 -3.25 -5.26
C ALA A 6 -7.86 -4.18 -5.88
N GLY A 7 -7.52 -4.93 -6.89
CA GLY A 7 -8.45 -5.78 -7.66
C GLY A 7 -8.92 -7.06 -6.95
N GLY A 8 -8.38 -7.39 -5.80
CA GLY A 8 -8.75 -8.56 -5.00
C GLY A 8 -8.05 -9.86 -5.41
N TYR A 9 -7.63 -9.98 -6.66
CA TYR A 9 -6.84 -11.11 -7.18
C TYR A 9 -5.89 -10.58 -8.26
N ASN A 10 -4.65 -11.09 -8.26
CA ASN A 10 -3.66 -10.81 -9.28
C ASN A 10 -3.35 -9.31 -9.41
N THR A 11 -2.97 -8.71 -8.32
CA THR A 11 -2.47 -7.34 -8.26
C THR A 11 -0.99 -7.27 -8.68
N LEU A 12 -0.46 -6.06 -8.82
CA LEU A 12 0.97 -5.89 -9.06
C LEU A 12 1.84 -6.32 -7.88
N TYR A 13 1.29 -6.32 -6.66
CA TYR A 13 1.97 -6.92 -5.50
C TYR A 13 2.17 -8.43 -5.69
N ASP A 14 1.19 -9.14 -6.26
CA ASP A 14 1.29 -10.58 -6.51
C ASP A 14 2.34 -10.93 -7.57
N SER A 15 2.81 -9.96 -8.35
CA SER A 15 3.91 -10.15 -9.29
C SER A 15 5.30 -10.03 -8.63
N ALA A 16 5.37 -9.57 -7.40
CA ALA A 16 6.61 -9.25 -6.68
C ALA A 16 7.57 -8.34 -7.49
N THR A 17 7.02 -7.34 -8.21
CA THR A 17 7.79 -6.39 -9.03
C THR A 17 7.45 -4.93 -8.75
N SER A 18 6.26 -4.67 -8.23
CA SER A 18 5.74 -3.29 -8.17
C SER A 18 4.96 -3.05 -6.88
N TRP A 19 5.08 -1.84 -6.35
CA TRP A 19 4.36 -1.38 -5.16
C TRP A 19 4.03 0.10 -5.25
N ILE A 20 3.25 0.59 -4.30
CA ILE A 20 2.94 2.02 -4.15
C ILE A 20 3.85 2.59 -3.08
N GLU A 21 4.48 3.73 -3.36
CA GLU A 21 5.24 4.50 -2.38
C GLU A 21 4.88 5.99 -2.46
N PRO A 22 5.22 6.79 -1.43
CA PRO A 22 5.08 8.24 -1.50
C PRO A 22 5.86 8.83 -2.66
N THR A 23 5.42 9.96 -3.22
CA THR A 23 6.32 10.80 -4.01
C THR A 23 7.42 11.35 -3.10
N ASP A 24 8.59 11.72 -3.66
CA ASP A 24 9.72 12.19 -2.86
C ASP A 24 9.34 13.43 -2.02
N GLN A 25 8.56 14.35 -2.60
CA GLN A 25 8.07 15.52 -1.87
C GLN A 25 7.09 15.14 -0.75
N ALA A 26 6.17 14.20 -1.01
CA ALA A 26 5.21 13.78 0.00
C ALA A 26 5.88 13.01 1.15
N LEU A 27 6.93 12.25 0.87
CA LEU A 27 7.75 11.59 1.89
C LEU A 27 8.45 12.64 2.77
N PHE A 28 9.14 13.60 2.14
CA PHE A 28 9.83 14.66 2.86
C PHE A 28 8.87 15.44 3.76
N ASP A 29 7.75 15.94 3.20
CA ASP A 29 6.74 16.70 3.95
C ASP A 29 6.18 15.90 5.14
N ALA A 30 5.95 14.60 4.96
CA ALA A 30 5.37 13.76 5.99
C ALA A 30 6.37 13.40 7.10
N VAL A 31 7.63 13.15 6.78
CA VAL A 31 8.69 12.89 7.78
C VAL A 31 8.93 14.15 8.61
N ASP A 32 9.02 15.31 7.97
CA ASP A 32 9.16 16.62 8.64
C ASP A 32 7.98 16.89 9.58
N ALA A 33 6.75 16.66 9.11
CA ALA A 33 5.54 16.82 9.94
C ALA A 33 5.49 15.83 11.13
N LEU A 34 6.03 14.62 11.01
CA LEU A 34 6.18 13.70 12.14
C LEU A 34 7.19 14.23 13.16
N GLU A 35 8.32 14.76 12.71
CA GLU A 35 9.33 15.35 13.59
C GLU A 35 8.78 16.55 14.35
N GLU A 36 8.01 17.42 13.71
CA GLU A 36 7.27 18.52 14.37
C GLU A 36 6.28 18.02 15.45
N ASN A 37 5.76 16.81 15.30
CA ASN A 37 4.91 16.13 16.28
C ASN A 37 5.71 15.25 17.28
N HIS A 38 7.03 15.47 17.40
CA HIS A 38 7.93 14.75 18.31
C HIS A 38 8.03 13.22 18.01
N VAL A 39 7.78 12.81 16.77
CA VAL A 39 7.95 11.44 16.30
C VAL A 39 9.10 11.40 15.30
N THR A 40 10.26 10.94 15.74
CA THR A 40 11.44 10.79 14.89
C THR A 40 11.40 9.46 14.18
N VAL A 41 11.49 9.48 12.85
CA VAL A 41 11.54 8.29 11.99
C VAL A 41 12.54 8.51 10.85
N THR A 42 13.12 7.43 10.37
CA THR A 42 13.87 7.45 9.11
C THR A 42 12.93 7.30 7.92
N ASP A 43 13.40 7.67 6.72
CA ASP A 43 12.65 7.45 5.48
C ASP A 43 12.27 5.97 5.30
N GLU A 44 13.16 5.05 5.65
CA GLU A 44 12.91 3.60 5.58
C GLU A 44 11.79 3.18 6.54
N GLU A 45 11.81 3.64 7.78
CA GLU A 45 10.77 3.34 8.76
C GLU A 45 9.41 3.91 8.33
N PHE A 46 9.43 5.13 7.75
CA PHE A 46 8.23 5.72 7.18
C PHE A 46 7.68 4.86 6.04
N ILE A 47 8.50 4.50 5.07
CA ILE A 47 8.11 3.70 3.90
C ILE A 47 7.58 2.33 4.35
N ASN A 48 8.19 1.69 5.33
CA ASN A 48 7.74 0.40 5.85
C ASN A 48 6.32 0.48 6.45
N LEU A 49 6.05 1.49 7.28
CA LEU A 49 4.71 1.68 7.85
C LEU A 49 3.71 2.12 6.79
N PHE A 50 4.10 3.03 5.90
CA PHE A 50 3.26 3.49 4.79
C PHE A 50 2.83 2.32 3.90
N ASN A 51 3.74 1.42 3.53
CA ASN A 51 3.41 0.22 2.74
C ASN A 51 2.44 -0.72 3.48
N ALA A 52 2.67 -0.97 4.78
CA ALA A 52 1.76 -1.76 5.59
C ALA A 52 0.34 -1.14 5.62
N TRP A 53 0.26 0.17 5.74
CA TRP A 53 -0.99 0.90 5.71
C TRP A 53 -1.66 0.85 4.34
N ILE A 54 -0.93 1.10 3.25
CA ILE A 54 -1.44 1.00 1.87
C ILE A 54 -2.00 -0.40 1.57
N LEU A 55 -1.29 -1.46 1.94
CA LEU A 55 -1.78 -2.84 1.77
C LEU A 55 -3.12 -3.03 2.48
N SER A 56 -3.25 -2.57 3.73
CA SER A 56 -4.50 -2.68 4.49
C SER A 56 -5.64 -1.90 3.85
N ILE A 57 -5.37 -0.71 3.29
CA ILE A 57 -6.37 0.12 2.61
C ILE A 57 -6.80 -0.50 1.27
N CYS A 58 -5.85 -0.99 0.48
CA CYS A 58 -6.14 -1.61 -0.80
C CYS A 58 -7.00 -2.85 -0.63
N ASP A 59 -6.68 -3.70 0.35
CA ASP A 59 -7.43 -4.93 0.60
C ASP A 59 -8.79 -4.67 1.25
N MET A 60 -8.85 -3.85 2.29
CA MET A 60 -10.05 -3.68 3.10
C MET A 60 -11.04 -2.67 2.53
N SER A 61 -10.59 -1.54 2.00
CA SER A 61 -11.47 -0.41 1.68
C SER A 61 -11.42 0.08 0.22
N THR A 62 -10.46 -0.39 -0.57
CA THR A 62 -10.24 0.12 -1.94
C THR A 62 -10.16 1.65 -2.00
N ALA A 63 -9.44 2.25 -1.08
CA ALA A 63 -9.39 3.70 -0.87
C ALA A 63 -8.39 4.42 -1.78
N LEU A 64 -8.08 3.91 -2.97
CA LEU A 64 -7.21 4.59 -3.93
C LEU A 64 -7.97 5.57 -4.80
N GLY A 65 -7.46 6.81 -4.93
CA GLY A 65 -7.90 7.82 -5.89
C GLY A 65 -9.23 8.49 -5.53
N HIS A 66 -9.17 9.67 -4.95
CA HIS A 66 -10.35 10.44 -4.54
C HIS A 66 -11.28 10.82 -5.71
N THR A 67 -10.75 10.92 -6.93
CA THR A 67 -11.51 11.27 -8.13
C THR A 67 -12.20 10.07 -8.81
N ILE A 68 -11.96 8.83 -8.35
CA ILE A 68 -12.51 7.63 -8.95
C ILE A 68 -13.95 7.42 -8.47
N ASN A 69 -14.90 7.29 -9.41
CA ASN A 69 -16.29 7.07 -9.11
C ASN A 69 -16.58 5.67 -8.54
N ASP A 70 -17.50 5.54 -7.61
CA ASP A 70 -17.90 4.28 -6.97
C ASP A 70 -18.41 3.23 -7.97
N THR A 71 -18.98 3.63 -9.09
CA THR A 71 -19.38 2.70 -10.17
C THR A 71 -18.16 1.98 -10.77
N VAL A 72 -17.03 2.67 -10.89
CA VAL A 72 -15.75 2.06 -11.34
C VAL A 72 -15.23 1.13 -10.27
N ARG A 73 -15.26 1.54 -9.00
CA ARG A 73 -14.83 0.72 -7.86
C ARG A 73 -15.63 -0.57 -7.78
N LEU A 74 -16.95 -0.50 -7.95
CA LEU A 74 -17.83 -1.67 -7.94
C LEU A 74 -17.46 -2.69 -9.02
N LYS A 75 -17.03 -2.23 -10.20
CA LYS A 75 -16.57 -3.12 -11.29
C LYS A 75 -15.22 -3.78 -11.01
N VAL A 76 -14.36 -3.09 -10.26
CA VAL A 76 -13.02 -3.60 -9.91
C VAL A 76 -13.10 -4.58 -8.75
N ARG A 77 -13.80 -4.21 -7.69
CA ARG A 77 -13.96 -5.03 -6.49
C ARG A 77 -15.34 -4.81 -5.90
N PRO A 78 -16.30 -5.70 -6.20
CA PRO A 78 -17.62 -5.64 -5.57
C PRO A 78 -17.48 -5.77 -4.05
N LYS A 79 -17.96 -4.78 -3.30
CA LYS A 79 -17.89 -4.74 -1.85
C LYS A 79 -19.22 -4.28 -1.25
N ARG A 80 -19.66 -4.93 -0.18
CA ARG A 80 -20.75 -4.45 0.67
C ARG A 80 -20.21 -3.41 1.65
N GLY A 81 -20.96 -2.33 1.91
CA GLY A 81 -20.60 -1.31 2.89
C GLY A 81 -19.80 -0.12 2.35
N GLY A 82 -19.71 0.02 1.01
CA GLY A 82 -19.07 1.18 0.38
C GLY A 82 -17.55 1.10 0.28
N TYR A 83 -16.93 2.18 -0.18
CA TYR A 83 -15.51 2.31 -0.46
C TYR A 83 -14.94 3.52 0.29
N GLY A 84 -13.61 3.59 0.35
CA GLY A 84 -12.92 4.66 1.05
C GLY A 84 -12.79 4.44 2.56
N LEU A 85 -12.07 5.31 3.19
CA LEU A 85 -11.84 5.34 4.64
C LEU A 85 -12.86 6.25 5.33
N ASP A 86 -13.27 5.92 6.52
CA ASP A 86 -14.01 6.83 7.37
C ASP A 86 -13.13 8.03 7.79
N LYS A 87 -13.72 9.18 8.13
CA LYS A 87 -12.95 10.37 8.54
C LYS A 87 -12.17 10.14 9.85
N ASP A 88 -12.62 9.19 10.64
CA ASP A 88 -12.02 8.70 11.90
C ASP A 88 -11.40 7.30 11.76
N TRP A 89 -10.90 6.97 10.58
CA TRP A 89 -10.27 5.69 10.28
C TRP A 89 -9.19 5.28 11.30
N GLU A 90 -9.03 3.99 11.47
CA GLU A 90 -8.03 3.41 12.36
C GLU A 90 -7.03 2.57 11.57
N PHE A 91 -5.79 2.46 12.08
CA PHE A 91 -4.88 1.45 11.62
C PHE A 91 -5.47 0.05 11.86
N SER A 92 -5.10 -0.91 11.02
CA SER A 92 -5.48 -2.30 11.27
C SER A 92 -4.97 -2.76 12.63
N LYS A 93 -5.71 -3.66 13.28
CA LYS A 93 -5.30 -4.25 14.55
C LYS A 93 -3.87 -4.82 14.48
N VAL A 94 -3.52 -5.45 13.36
CA VAL A 94 -2.19 -6.02 13.15
C VAL A 94 -1.10 -4.95 13.17
N ILE A 95 -1.28 -3.84 12.46
CA ILE A 95 -0.32 -2.72 12.48
C ILE A 95 -0.17 -2.17 13.90
N ARG A 96 -1.27 -1.93 14.61
CA ARG A 96 -1.25 -1.42 15.99
C ARG A 96 -0.49 -2.36 16.93
N GLU A 97 -0.73 -3.67 16.83
CA GLU A 97 -0.02 -4.69 17.63
C GLU A 97 1.49 -4.73 17.33
N ILE A 98 1.88 -4.66 16.03
CA ILE A 98 3.30 -4.64 15.65
C ILE A 98 3.99 -3.38 16.16
N MET A 99 3.31 -2.23 16.05
CA MET A 99 3.86 -0.94 16.50
C MET A 99 3.84 -0.79 18.02
N GLY A 100 3.06 -1.63 18.73
CA GLY A 100 2.89 -1.55 20.18
C GLY A 100 2.00 -0.38 20.60
N TRP A 101 1.05 0.02 19.75
CA TRP A 101 0.12 1.11 20.04
C TRP A 101 -1.10 0.61 20.81
N SER A 102 -1.38 1.28 21.91
CA SER A 102 -2.63 1.12 22.68
C SER A 102 -3.56 2.30 22.41
N ASP A 103 -4.81 2.19 22.85
CA ASP A 103 -5.79 3.27 22.71
C ASP A 103 -5.27 4.58 23.32
N GLY A 104 -5.40 5.67 22.57
CA GLY A 104 -4.92 6.99 22.96
C GLY A 104 -3.39 7.19 22.84
N ASN A 105 -2.69 6.31 22.13
CA ASN A 105 -1.25 6.46 21.92
C ASN A 105 -0.93 7.71 21.09
N GLU A 106 -0.12 8.61 21.64
CA GLU A 106 0.21 9.90 21.00
C GLU A 106 0.96 9.73 19.67
N THR A 107 1.84 8.73 19.58
CA THR A 107 2.56 8.42 18.36
C THR A 107 1.59 7.95 17.27
N GLU A 108 0.62 7.06 17.59
CA GLU A 108 -0.41 6.65 16.65
C GLU A 108 -1.23 7.84 16.14
N MET A 109 -1.62 8.74 17.05
CA MET A 109 -2.38 9.94 16.70
C MET A 109 -1.59 10.88 15.77
N ALA A 110 -0.29 11.05 16.02
CA ALA A 110 0.59 11.83 15.16
C ALA A 110 0.66 11.21 13.74
N TRP A 111 0.90 9.90 13.64
CA TRP A 111 0.90 9.19 12.38
C TRP A 111 -0.43 9.30 11.62
N LYS A 112 -1.56 9.11 12.30
CA LYS A 112 -2.89 9.25 11.69
C LYS A 112 -3.12 10.64 11.13
N ARG A 113 -2.71 11.68 11.87
CA ARG A 113 -2.81 13.07 11.42
C ARG A 113 -1.97 13.32 10.19
N VAL A 114 -0.69 12.97 10.23
CA VAL A 114 0.24 13.18 9.12
C VAL A 114 -0.19 12.41 7.87
N LEU A 115 -0.54 11.12 7.99
CA LEU A 115 -1.02 10.35 6.84
C LEU A 115 -2.32 10.92 6.26
N LYS A 116 -3.21 11.43 7.10
CA LYS A 116 -4.45 12.06 6.65
C LYS A 116 -4.18 13.35 5.88
N GLU A 117 -3.34 14.22 6.42
CA GLU A 117 -3.05 15.53 5.82
C GLU A 117 -2.18 15.42 4.56
N ALA A 118 -1.22 14.51 4.56
CA ALA A 118 -0.29 14.36 3.44
C ALA A 118 -0.81 13.51 2.28
N PHE A 119 -1.70 12.53 2.52
CA PHE A 119 -2.04 11.52 1.54
C PHE A 119 -3.53 11.32 1.28
N LEU A 120 -4.43 11.86 2.11
CA LEU A 120 -5.86 11.61 1.96
C LEU A 120 -6.62 12.84 1.50
N ASP A 121 -7.59 12.63 0.62
CA ASP A 121 -8.52 13.66 0.17
C ASP A 121 -9.96 13.10 0.09
N SER A 122 -10.94 14.00 0.09
CA SER A 122 -12.36 13.67 -0.05
C SER A 122 -12.72 13.46 -1.51
N ALA A 123 -13.66 12.54 -1.77
CA ALA A 123 -14.23 12.39 -3.10
C ALA A 123 -15.04 13.64 -3.52
N GLN A 124 -15.18 13.84 -4.82
CA GLN A 124 -16.01 14.88 -5.40
C GLN A 124 -17.17 14.24 -6.20
N PRO A 125 -18.43 14.36 -5.79
CA PRO A 125 -18.92 15.07 -4.58
C PRO A 125 -18.50 14.36 -3.28
N ASP A 126 -18.39 15.11 -2.19
CA ASP A 126 -18.02 14.56 -0.87
C ASP A 126 -19.09 13.53 -0.41
N ASN A 127 -18.67 12.28 -0.30
CA ASN A 127 -19.47 11.16 0.19
C ASN A 127 -19.19 10.81 1.66
N GLY A 128 -18.49 11.69 2.38
CA GLY A 128 -18.08 11.48 3.77
C GLY A 128 -16.90 10.53 3.95
N LYS A 129 -16.27 10.09 2.87
CA LYS A 129 -15.13 9.17 2.87
C LYS A 129 -13.85 9.85 2.41
N LEU A 130 -12.71 9.28 2.82
CA LEU A 130 -11.38 9.70 2.43
C LEU A 130 -10.74 8.65 1.51
N TYR A 131 -9.90 9.12 0.62
CA TYR A 131 -9.20 8.32 -0.39
C TYR A 131 -7.77 8.79 -0.54
N ILE A 132 -6.86 7.89 -0.90
CA ILE A 132 -5.49 8.26 -1.26
C ILE A 132 -5.53 9.21 -2.46
N ASP A 133 -4.91 10.37 -2.30
CA ASP A 133 -4.61 11.28 -3.40
C ASP A 133 -3.50 10.69 -4.27
N LEU A 134 -3.82 10.33 -5.51
CA LEU A 134 -2.87 9.72 -6.44
C LEU A 134 -1.75 10.67 -6.88
N SER A 135 -1.86 11.96 -6.63
CA SER A 135 -0.78 12.93 -6.88
C SER A 135 0.33 12.88 -5.81
N ARG A 136 0.03 12.30 -4.65
CA ARG A 136 0.95 12.19 -3.51
C ARG A 136 1.68 10.85 -3.45
N VAL A 137 1.32 9.92 -4.34
CA VAL A 137 1.92 8.58 -4.42
C VAL A 137 2.39 8.27 -5.82
N LYS A 138 3.36 7.38 -5.93
CA LYS A 138 3.88 6.86 -7.20
C LYS A 138 3.91 5.35 -7.18
N THR A 139 3.85 4.73 -8.36
CA THR A 139 4.12 3.31 -8.53
C THR A 139 5.63 3.13 -8.70
N ARG A 140 6.22 2.32 -7.84
CA ARG A 140 7.58 1.83 -8.02
C ARG A 140 7.54 0.50 -8.76
N TYR A 141 8.42 0.35 -9.72
CA TYR A 141 8.72 -0.91 -10.37
C TYR A 141 10.20 -1.23 -10.18
N ASP A 142 10.49 -2.41 -9.64
CA ASP A 142 11.84 -2.94 -9.55
C ASP A 142 11.79 -4.47 -9.49
N ALA A 143 12.12 -5.12 -10.60
CA ALA A 143 12.15 -6.57 -10.70
C ALA A 143 13.30 -7.21 -9.92
N THR A 144 14.27 -6.40 -9.45
CA THR A 144 15.44 -6.86 -8.69
C THR A 144 15.28 -6.64 -7.19
N HIS A 145 14.23 -5.91 -6.78
CA HIS A 145 13.93 -5.69 -5.37
C HIS A 145 13.69 -7.03 -4.65
N VAL A 146 14.20 -7.09 -3.43
CA VAL A 146 14.00 -8.27 -2.59
C VAL A 146 12.60 -8.28 -2.00
N TRP A 147 11.84 -9.31 -2.31
CA TRP A 147 10.51 -9.52 -1.73
C TRP A 147 10.54 -10.58 -0.64
N TYR A 148 9.57 -10.50 0.22
CA TYR A 148 9.38 -11.38 1.35
C TYR A 148 8.03 -12.09 1.25
N LYS A 149 8.00 -13.33 1.70
CA LYS A 149 6.78 -14.14 1.75
C LYS A 149 6.51 -14.58 3.18
N CYS A 150 5.27 -14.43 3.60
CA CYS A 150 4.82 -14.90 4.89
C CYS A 150 4.40 -16.38 4.80
N GLU A 151 4.97 -17.22 5.64
CA GLU A 151 4.63 -18.67 5.68
C GLU A 151 3.24 -18.93 6.25
N GLN A 152 2.70 -17.99 7.05
CA GLN A 152 1.41 -18.16 7.69
C GLN A 152 0.21 -17.74 6.82
N CYS A 153 0.31 -16.62 6.10
CA CYS A 153 -0.80 -16.08 5.29
C CYS A 153 -0.49 -16.00 3.79
N SER A 154 0.72 -16.40 3.38
CA SER A 154 1.22 -16.35 1.99
C SER A 154 1.30 -14.95 1.39
N GLU A 155 1.16 -13.89 2.19
CA GLU A 155 1.31 -12.51 1.74
C GLU A 155 2.69 -12.26 1.16
N LEU A 156 2.74 -11.59 0.01
CA LEU A 156 3.96 -11.10 -0.61
C LEU A 156 4.11 -9.60 -0.28
N THR A 157 5.26 -9.21 0.23
CA THR A 157 5.50 -7.81 0.58
C THR A 157 6.91 -7.36 0.19
N PRO A 158 7.06 -6.15 -0.37
CA PRO A 158 8.37 -5.57 -0.63
C PRO A 158 9.08 -5.11 0.65
N PHE A 159 8.32 -4.92 1.74
CA PHE A 159 8.82 -4.48 3.04
C PHE A 159 8.11 -5.21 4.17
N PHE A 160 8.76 -5.34 5.30
CA PHE A 160 8.14 -5.87 6.51
C PHE A 160 8.16 -4.81 7.62
N LEU A 161 7.18 -4.86 8.50
CA LEU A 161 7.04 -3.92 9.59
C LEU A 161 7.66 -4.49 10.86
N LYS A 162 8.79 -3.92 11.31
CA LYS A 162 9.53 -4.39 12.51
C LYS A 162 9.77 -5.91 12.52
N GLY A 163 10.19 -6.47 11.39
CA GLY A 163 10.46 -7.91 11.27
C GLY A 163 9.20 -8.80 11.27
N ARG A 164 8.03 -8.24 10.98
CA ARG A 164 6.75 -8.98 10.98
C ARG A 164 5.97 -8.75 9.68
N CYS A 165 5.15 -9.72 9.33
CA CYS A 165 4.21 -9.62 8.23
C CYS A 165 3.17 -8.50 8.50
N PRO A 166 3.01 -7.51 7.60
CA PRO A 166 2.06 -6.42 7.82
C PRO A 166 0.59 -6.85 7.76
N SER A 167 0.29 -8.02 7.17
CA SER A 167 -1.08 -8.53 7.02
C SER A 167 -1.55 -9.39 8.18
N CYS A 168 -0.67 -10.22 8.78
CA CYS A 168 -1.08 -11.13 9.86
C CYS A 168 -0.24 -11.03 11.14
N GLY A 169 0.82 -10.21 11.15
CA GLY A 169 1.68 -10.02 12.33
C GLY A 169 2.68 -11.14 12.61
N SER A 170 2.71 -12.20 11.78
CA SER A 170 3.63 -13.32 11.94
C SER A 170 5.08 -12.90 11.81
N THR A 171 5.96 -13.52 12.60
CA THR A 171 7.42 -13.41 12.45
C THR A 171 8.00 -14.44 11.47
N HIS A 172 7.17 -15.41 10.99
CA HIS A 172 7.58 -16.42 10.01
C HIS A 172 7.50 -15.83 8.61
N ILE A 173 8.44 -14.97 8.32
CA ILE A 173 8.66 -14.36 7.00
C ILE A 173 10.06 -14.72 6.54
N HIS A 174 10.18 -15.05 5.28
CA HIS A 174 11.49 -15.29 4.67
C HIS A 174 11.65 -14.45 3.40
N LYS A 175 12.89 -14.22 3.03
CA LYS A 175 13.24 -13.67 1.73
C LYS A 175 12.89 -14.68 0.66
N MET A 176 12.19 -14.25 -0.38
CA MET A 176 11.85 -15.13 -1.49
C MET A 176 13.09 -15.67 -2.20
N GLU A 177 13.06 -16.96 -2.52
CA GLU A 177 14.08 -17.66 -3.27
C GLU A 177 13.74 -17.72 -4.77
N SER A 178 14.73 -18.10 -5.60
CA SER A 178 14.60 -18.08 -7.06
C SER A 178 13.42 -18.91 -7.60
N ASP A 179 13.19 -20.07 -7.02
CA ASP A 179 12.09 -20.97 -7.38
C ASP A 179 10.71 -20.37 -7.05
N GLU A 180 10.61 -19.59 -5.97
CA GLU A 180 9.38 -18.88 -5.60
C GLU A 180 9.08 -17.75 -6.60
N TYR A 181 10.10 -17.01 -7.06
CA TYR A 181 9.93 -16.03 -8.14
C TYR A 181 9.55 -16.71 -9.47
N GLU A 182 10.10 -17.88 -9.77
CA GLU A 182 9.73 -18.67 -10.95
C GLU A 182 8.27 -19.14 -10.89
N ALA A 183 7.79 -19.51 -9.70
CA ALA A 183 6.37 -19.87 -9.50
C ALA A 183 5.41 -18.71 -9.79
N LEU A 184 5.86 -17.45 -9.68
CA LEU A 184 5.10 -16.26 -10.05
C LEU A 184 5.19 -15.93 -11.55
N SER A 185 5.89 -16.72 -12.37
CA SER A 185 6.25 -16.39 -13.76
C SER A 185 5.04 -16.00 -14.63
N PHE A 186 3.87 -16.60 -14.39
CA PHE A 186 2.64 -16.27 -15.10
C PHE A 186 2.23 -14.79 -14.94
N TRP A 187 2.43 -14.21 -13.77
CA TRP A 187 2.10 -12.82 -13.46
C TRP A 187 3.31 -11.88 -13.60
N ARG A 188 4.48 -12.36 -13.16
CA ARG A 188 5.71 -11.59 -13.09
C ARG A 188 6.29 -11.32 -14.48
N ARG A 189 6.38 -12.33 -15.33
CA ARG A 189 6.98 -12.21 -16.66
C ARG A 189 6.32 -11.16 -17.55
N PRO A 190 4.97 -11.13 -17.71
CA PRO A 190 4.33 -10.08 -18.51
C PRO A 190 4.61 -8.66 -18.01
N VAL A 191 4.72 -8.44 -16.68
CA VAL A 191 5.04 -7.13 -16.12
C VAL A 191 6.50 -6.78 -16.40
N ALA A 192 7.43 -7.71 -16.18
CA ALA A 192 8.84 -7.51 -16.46
C ALA A 192 9.11 -7.24 -17.95
N ASP A 193 8.50 -8.03 -18.82
CA ASP A 193 8.64 -7.89 -20.27
C ASP A 193 8.04 -6.55 -20.75
N ALA A 194 6.91 -6.12 -20.21
CA ALA A 194 6.27 -4.85 -20.56
C ALA A 194 7.11 -3.62 -20.18
N VAL A 195 7.92 -3.70 -19.13
CA VAL A 195 8.79 -2.60 -18.69
C VAL A 195 10.12 -2.61 -19.43
N GLN A 196 10.63 -3.79 -19.79
CA GLN A 196 11.92 -3.96 -20.49
C GLN A 196 11.78 -4.01 -22.00
N GLY A 197 10.57 -4.29 -22.50
CA GLY A 197 10.29 -4.45 -23.92
C GLY A 197 10.16 -3.13 -24.67
N GLU A 198 10.28 -3.19 -25.99
CA GLU A 198 9.93 -2.08 -26.86
C GLU A 198 8.42 -1.79 -26.75
N PRO A 199 7.99 -0.53 -26.95
CA PRO A 199 6.58 -0.19 -26.96
C PRO A 199 5.81 -1.10 -27.92
N ILE A 200 4.72 -1.69 -27.47
CA ILE A 200 3.83 -2.46 -28.34
C ILE A 200 3.28 -1.49 -29.38
N HIS A 201 3.73 -1.62 -30.63
CA HIS A 201 3.10 -0.91 -31.73
C HIS A 201 1.73 -1.54 -31.96
N VAL A 202 0.68 -0.85 -31.50
CA VAL A 202 -0.69 -1.18 -31.93
C VAL A 202 -0.77 -0.83 -33.40
N ILE A 203 -0.85 -1.83 -34.25
CA ILE A 203 -1.18 -1.65 -35.67
C ILE A 203 -2.70 -1.49 -35.73
N ASP A 204 -3.16 -0.30 -36.09
CA ASP A 204 -4.57 -0.04 -36.39
C ASP A 204 -5.05 -0.85 -37.59
#